data_e80414b100cf761a67a923d17341c77b
#
_entry.id   e80414b100cf761a67a923d17341c77b
#
_cell.length_a   1.000
_cell.length_b   1.000
_cell.length_c   1.000
_cell.angle_alpha   90.00
_cell.angle_beta   90.00
_cell.angle_gamma   90.00
#
_symmetry.space_group_name_H-M   'P 1'
#
loop_
_entity.id
_entity.type
_entity.pdbx_description
1 polymer ?
#
loop_
_entity_poly.entity_id
_entity_poly.type
_entity_poly.pdbx_seq_one_letter_code
_entity_poly.pdbx_strand_id
1 'polypeptide(L)'
;MDIFAQIVVKIIKAQEAIIGPIAVEQAKRIPHIKVDWNKQQVSIDGNESEAVGALIEIYEELFGQISVEVSKEAAAPLMSQLSRDQLPEALK
;
A
#
# COMPACT_ATOMS: atom_id res chain seq x y z
N MET A 1 -11.63 -3.63 8.45
CA MET A 1 -10.53 -2.69 8.16
C MET A 1 -11.09 -1.45 7.47
N ASP A 2 -10.54 -0.29 7.75
CA ASP A 2 -10.93 0.90 7.02
C ASP A 2 -10.41 0.86 5.58
N ILE A 3 -10.81 1.82 4.79
CA ILE A 3 -10.51 1.83 3.35
C ILE A 3 -9.00 1.92 3.07
N PHE A 4 -8.26 2.69 3.86
CA PHE A 4 -6.81 2.80 3.65
C PHE A 4 -6.09 1.49 3.98
N ALA A 5 -6.50 0.81 5.05
CA ALA A 5 -5.95 -0.50 5.39
C ALA A 5 -6.24 -1.53 4.30
N GLN A 6 -7.44 -1.48 3.72
CA GLN A 6 -7.80 -2.36 2.61
C GLN A 6 -6.93 -2.07 1.38
N ILE A 7 -6.67 -0.80 1.09
CA ILE A 7 -5.79 -0.41 -0.01
C ILE A 7 -4.38 -0.96 0.22
N VAL A 8 -3.85 -0.83 1.44
CA VAL A 8 -2.54 -1.37 1.78
C VAL A 8 -2.47 -2.86 1.55
N VAL A 9 -3.48 -3.62 1.98
CA VAL A 9 -3.52 -5.07 1.77
C VAL A 9 -3.50 -5.39 0.27
N LYS A 10 -4.29 -4.67 -0.52
CA LYS A 10 -4.33 -4.90 -1.98
C LYS A 10 -2.98 -4.63 -2.63
N ILE A 11 -2.32 -3.54 -2.23
CA ILE A 11 -1.01 -3.20 -2.78
C ILE A 11 0.02 -4.26 -2.41
N ILE A 12 0.07 -4.68 -1.15
CA ILE A 12 1.01 -5.72 -0.71
C ILE A 12 0.78 -7.01 -1.47
N LYS A 13 -0.47 -7.44 -1.61
CA LYS A 13 -0.80 -8.65 -2.35
C LYS A 13 -0.33 -8.60 -3.80
N ALA A 14 -0.56 -7.47 -4.46
CA ALA A 14 -0.15 -7.31 -5.85
C ALA A 14 1.36 -7.36 -6.00
N GLN A 15 2.09 -6.71 -5.08
CA GLN A 15 3.54 -6.74 -5.09
C GLN A 15 4.07 -8.13 -4.76
N GLU A 16 3.48 -8.80 -3.77
CA GLU A 16 3.88 -10.16 -3.39
C GLU A 16 3.77 -11.13 -4.56
N ALA A 17 2.74 -10.98 -5.38
CA ALA A 17 2.54 -11.83 -6.55
C ALA A 17 3.68 -11.70 -7.57
N ILE A 18 4.37 -10.57 -7.56
CA ILE A 18 5.45 -10.28 -8.52
C ILE A 18 6.83 -10.54 -7.92
N ILE A 19 7.06 -10.05 -6.70
CA ILE A 19 8.40 -10.04 -6.10
C ILE A 19 8.54 -11.02 -4.94
N GLY A 20 7.47 -11.72 -4.57
CA GLY A 20 7.50 -12.71 -3.50
C GLY A 20 7.46 -12.12 -2.10
N PRO A 21 7.88 -12.89 -1.09
CA PRO A 21 7.74 -12.51 0.32
C PRO A 21 8.40 -11.19 0.72
N ILE A 22 9.36 -10.72 -0.04
CA ILE A 22 10.03 -9.45 0.25
C ILE A 22 9.03 -8.28 0.27
N ALA A 23 7.93 -8.40 -0.48
CA ALA A 23 6.87 -7.37 -0.47
C ALA A 23 6.31 -7.16 0.92
N VAL A 24 6.06 -8.24 1.64
CA VAL A 24 5.54 -8.19 3.02
C VAL A 24 6.61 -7.65 3.96
N GLU A 25 7.84 -8.11 3.82
CA GLU A 25 8.94 -7.66 4.66
C GLU A 25 9.17 -6.16 4.54
N GLN A 26 9.09 -5.61 3.34
CA GLN A 26 9.26 -4.18 3.14
C GLN A 26 8.10 -3.39 3.74
N ALA A 27 6.87 -3.90 3.61
CA ALA A 27 5.70 -3.25 4.20
C ALA A 27 5.82 -3.16 5.73
N LYS A 28 6.38 -4.18 6.36
CA LYS A 28 6.57 -4.19 7.81
C LYS A 28 7.57 -3.15 8.30
N ARG A 29 8.38 -2.60 7.42
CA ARG A 29 9.38 -1.57 7.76
C ARG A 29 8.79 -0.16 7.76
N ILE A 30 7.60 0.02 7.24
CA ILE A 30 6.98 1.34 7.18
C ILE A 30 6.51 1.73 8.58
N PRO A 31 6.96 2.88 9.12
CA PRO A 31 6.44 3.39 10.39
C PRO A 31 4.92 3.56 10.30
N HIS A 32 4.24 3.30 11.42
CA HIS A 32 2.80 3.47 11.53
C HIS A 32 1.95 2.45 10.78
N ILE A 33 2.56 1.51 10.06
CA ILE A 33 1.82 0.39 9.45
C ILE A 33 2.18 -0.88 10.20
N LYS A 34 1.16 -1.56 10.72
CA LYS A 34 1.31 -2.86 11.37
C LYS A 34 0.67 -3.90 10.48
N VAL A 35 1.45 -4.91 10.12
CA VAL A 35 1.01 -5.95 9.18
C VAL A 35 0.94 -7.29 9.90
N ASP A 36 -0.25 -7.91 9.89
CA ASP A 36 -0.44 -9.29 10.28
C ASP A 36 -0.81 -10.06 9.01
N TRP A 37 0.21 -10.53 8.30
CA TRP A 37 0.00 -11.12 6.98
C TRP A 37 -0.69 -12.47 7.02
N ASN A 38 -0.52 -13.22 8.11
CA ASN A 38 -1.22 -14.50 8.26
C ASN A 38 -2.73 -14.32 8.22
N LYS A 39 -3.21 -13.19 8.75
CA LYS A 39 -4.63 -12.83 8.74
C LYS A 39 -4.97 -11.87 7.62
N GLN A 40 -3.99 -11.44 6.85
CA GLN A 40 -4.12 -10.41 5.81
C GLN A 40 -4.81 -9.16 6.36
N GLN A 41 -4.36 -8.73 7.52
CA GLN A 41 -4.87 -7.55 8.21
C GLN A 41 -3.76 -6.54 8.38
N VAL A 42 -4.14 -5.28 8.25
CA VAL A 42 -3.24 -4.14 8.39
C VAL A 42 -3.93 -3.12 9.29
N SER A 43 -3.17 -2.50 10.16
CA SER A 43 -3.63 -1.32 10.89
C SER A 43 -2.67 -0.18 10.62
N ILE A 44 -3.21 1.02 10.53
CA ILE A 44 -2.44 2.22 10.25
C ILE A 44 -2.63 3.18 11.41
N ASP A 45 -1.51 3.65 11.97
CA ASP A 45 -1.47 4.60 13.06
C ASP A 45 -1.02 5.94 12.50
N GLY A 46 -1.75 7.00 12.80
CA GLY A 46 -1.41 8.33 12.32
C GLY A 46 -2.04 8.66 10.97
N ASN A 47 -1.32 9.39 10.12
CA ASN A 47 -1.84 9.84 8.83
C ASN A 47 -1.85 8.70 7.81
N GLU A 48 -3.05 8.25 7.48
CA GLU A 48 -3.23 7.09 6.61
C GLU A 48 -2.77 7.35 5.18
N SER A 49 -3.03 8.54 4.67
CA SER A 49 -2.61 8.90 3.31
C SER A 49 -1.08 8.91 3.18
N GLU A 50 -0.39 9.44 4.20
CA GLU A 50 1.08 9.45 4.22
C GLU A 50 1.64 8.04 4.32
N ALA A 51 1.00 7.18 5.12
CA ALA A 51 1.44 5.79 5.28
C ALA A 51 1.35 5.04 3.95
N VAL A 52 0.26 5.19 3.22
CA VAL A 52 0.09 4.57 1.90
C VAL A 52 1.13 5.12 0.92
N GLY A 53 1.36 6.43 0.94
CA GLY A 53 2.38 7.06 0.10
C GLY A 53 3.77 6.50 0.38
N ALA A 54 4.12 6.32 1.65
CA ALA A 54 5.42 5.76 2.05
C ALA A 54 5.59 4.32 1.56
N LEU A 55 4.52 3.54 1.60
CA LEU A 55 4.54 2.16 1.11
C LEU A 55 4.83 2.13 -0.41
N ILE A 56 4.13 2.94 -1.17
CA ILE A 56 4.33 3.01 -2.61
C ILE A 56 5.75 3.47 -2.92
N GLU A 57 6.24 4.46 -2.19
CA GLU A 57 7.58 5.00 -2.37
C GLU A 57 8.67 3.97 -2.14
N ILE A 58 8.54 3.12 -1.10
CA ILE A 58 9.56 2.11 -0.84
C ILE A 58 9.60 1.05 -1.95
N TYR A 59 8.45 0.69 -2.48
CA TYR A 59 8.42 -0.23 -3.62
C TYR A 59 9.02 0.41 -4.86
N GLU A 60 8.76 1.69 -5.09
CA GLU A 60 9.34 2.41 -6.21
C GLU A 60 10.86 2.47 -6.12
N GLU A 61 11.40 2.77 -4.95
CA GLU A 61 12.85 2.82 -4.73
C GLU A 61 13.53 1.50 -5.04
N LEU A 62 12.89 0.40 -4.70
CA LEU A 62 13.47 -0.93 -4.86
C LEU A 62 13.23 -1.54 -6.23
N PHE A 63 12.09 -1.27 -6.85
CA PHE A 63 11.64 -1.98 -8.04
C PHE A 63 11.25 -1.06 -9.20
N GLY A 64 11.39 0.24 -9.04
CA GLY A 64 11.18 1.20 -10.11
C GLY A 64 9.74 1.58 -10.38
N GLN A 65 9.54 2.33 -11.45
CA GLN A 65 8.24 2.91 -11.81
C GLN A 65 7.15 1.86 -12.03
N ILE A 66 7.50 0.68 -12.48
CA ILE A 66 6.52 -0.37 -12.70
C ILE A 66 5.77 -0.72 -11.42
N SER A 67 6.45 -0.65 -10.26
CA SER A 67 5.80 -0.94 -8.98
C SER A 67 4.76 0.12 -8.62
N VAL A 68 4.95 1.35 -9.05
CA VAL A 68 3.96 2.42 -8.84
C VAL A 68 2.69 2.10 -9.64
N GLU A 69 2.85 1.66 -10.88
CA GLU A 69 1.71 1.30 -11.71
C GLU A 69 0.96 0.09 -11.15
N VAL A 70 1.70 -0.91 -10.66
CA VAL A 70 1.11 -2.07 -10.01
C VAL A 70 0.30 -1.65 -8.78
N SER A 71 0.85 -0.75 -7.97
CA SER A 71 0.16 -0.23 -6.78
C SER A 71 -1.11 0.53 -7.13
N LYS A 72 -1.06 1.38 -8.15
CA LYS A 72 -2.23 2.12 -8.62
C LYS A 72 -3.34 1.19 -9.09
N GLU A 73 -2.97 0.19 -9.87
CA GLU A 73 -3.92 -0.77 -10.40
C GLU A 73 -4.58 -1.57 -9.27
N ALA A 74 -3.80 -1.99 -8.29
CA ALA A 74 -4.32 -2.72 -7.14
C ALA A 74 -5.28 -1.88 -6.31
N ALA A 75 -4.99 -0.59 -6.14
CA ALA A 75 -5.81 0.33 -5.34
C ALA A 75 -7.05 0.83 -6.07
N ALA A 76 -7.05 0.81 -7.40
CA ALA A 76 -8.09 1.45 -8.21
C ALA A 76 -9.53 1.12 -7.81
N PRO A 77 -9.90 -0.16 -7.55
CA PRO A 77 -11.29 -0.47 -7.17
C PRO A 77 -11.74 0.21 -5.89
N LEU A 78 -10.81 0.53 -4.99
CA LEU A 78 -11.12 1.14 -3.70
C LEU A 78 -10.98 2.66 -3.72
N MET A 79 -10.27 3.21 -4.69
CA MET A 79 -10.02 4.65 -4.79
C MET A 79 -11.30 5.44 -5.00
N SER A 80 -12.31 4.85 -5.64
CA SER A 80 -13.59 5.52 -5.87
C SER A 80 -14.34 5.82 -4.59
N GLN A 81 -13.97 5.18 -3.49
CA GLN A 81 -14.58 5.38 -2.18
C GLN A 81 -13.94 6.54 -1.42
N LEU A 82 -12.90 7.13 -1.97
CA LEU A 82 -12.18 8.24 -1.35
C LEU A 82 -12.40 9.52 -2.15
N SER A 83 -12.42 10.67 -1.46
CA SER A 83 -12.41 11.94 -2.13
C SER A 83 -10.98 12.19 -2.65
N ARG A 84 -10.87 13.11 -3.62
CA ARG A 84 -9.55 13.45 -4.18
C ARG A 84 -8.57 13.92 -3.11
N ASP A 85 -9.07 14.66 -2.11
CA ASP A 85 -8.24 15.18 -1.02
C ASP A 85 -7.68 14.08 -0.12
N GLN A 86 -8.34 12.94 -0.08
CA GLN A 86 -7.93 11.81 0.75
C GLN A 86 -6.90 10.93 0.06
N LEU A 87 -6.76 11.04 -1.26
CA LEU A 87 -5.84 10.20 -2.02
C LEU A 87 -4.38 10.61 -1.78
N PRO A 88 -3.48 9.64 -1.53
CA PRO A 88 -2.05 9.92 -1.56
C PRO A 88 -1.64 10.47 -2.92
N GLU A 89 -0.66 11.36 -2.94
CA GLU A 89 -0.14 11.91 -4.20
C GLU A 89 0.24 10.81 -5.20
N ALA A 90 0.86 9.74 -4.70
CA ALA A 90 1.30 8.64 -5.55
C ALA A 90 0.16 7.92 -6.25
N LEU A 91 -1.07 8.05 -5.76
CA LEU A 91 -2.26 7.43 -6.35
C LEU A 91 -3.10 8.39 -7.19
N LYS A 92 -2.74 9.63 -7.23
CA LYS A 92 -3.46 10.64 -8.03
C LYS A 92 -3.14 10.56 -9.51
#